data_9132135848217629b261df4205d88b99
#
_entry.id   9132135848217629b261df4205d88b99
#
_cell.length_a   1.000
_cell.length_b   1.000
_cell.length_c   1.000
_cell.angle_alpha   90.00
_cell.angle_beta   90.00
_cell.angle_gamma   90.00
#
_symmetry.space_group_name_H-M   'P 1'
#
loop_
_entity.id
_entity.type
_entity.pdbx_description
1 polymer ?
#
loop_
_entity_poly.entity_id
_entity_poly.type
_entity_poly.pdbx_seq_one_letter_code
_entity_poly.pdbx_strand_id
1 'polypeptide(L)'
;MKPFALLLIALMALASAFAGEESKSAYDPDQFFRAQILPILQSRCYKCHSREHEVEGELLLDSKVGWETGGENGPAVKPGDLKNSPLIQAIRHLDSDSAMPPKKKLPPIEIALLETWVLLGAPDPRMEPSRK
;
A
#
# COMPACT_ATOMS: atom_id res chain seq x y z
N MET A 1 -3.94 -67.14 7.04
CA MET A 1 -4.84 -65.98 6.83
C MET A 1 -4.02 -64.69 7.04
N LYS A 2 -4.06 -63.82 6.10
CA LYS A 2 -2.99 -62.89 5.72
C LYS A 2 -3.03 -61.58 6.54
N PRO A 3 -1.99 -61.21 7.29
CA PRO A 3 -1.94 -59.94 8.03
C PRO A 3 -1.57 -58.73 7.17
N PHE A 4 -1.35 -58.94 5.86
CA PHE A 4 -0.92 -57.85 4.96
C PHE A 4 -2.01 -56.83 4.57
N ALA A 5 -3.28 -57.20 4.64
CA ALA A 5 -4.38 -56.33 4.25
C ALA A 5 -4.68 -55.21 5.29
N LEU A 6 -4.42 -55.50 6.57
CA LEU A 6 -4.65 -54.52 7.65
C LEU A 6 -3.55 -53.44 7.69
N LEU A 7 -2.33 -53.72 7.22
CA LEU A 7 -1.24 -52.76 7.22
C LEU A 7 -1.41 -51.68 6.14
N LEU A 8 -1.99 -52.05 4.99
CA LEU A 8 -2.24 -51.14 3.89
C LEU A 8 -3.38 -50.12 4.18
N ILE A 9 -4.37 -50.52 4.96
CA ILE A 9 -5.47 -49.63 5.36
C ILE A 9 -5.00 -48.60 6.39
N ALA A 10 -4.10 -48.97 7.30
CA ALA A 10 -3.52 -48.06 8.26
C ALA A 10 -2.61 -46.97 7.61
N LEU A 11 -1.92 -47.36 6.52
CA LEU A 11 -1.05 -46.40 5.79
C LEU A 11 -1.84 -45.37 4.98
N MET A 12 -3.04 -45.71 4.49
CA MET A 12 -3.91 -44.80 3.76
C MET A 12 -4.62 -43.78 4.70
N ALA A 13 -4.83 -44.13 5.96
CA ALA A 13 -5.45 -43.23 6.93
C ALA A 13 -4.51 -42.11 7.39
N LEU A 14 -3.18 -42.29 7.33
CA LEU A 14 -2.21 -41.25 7.69
C LEU A 14 -2.00 -40.21 6.58
N ALA A 15 -2.31 -40.53 5.34
CA ALA A 15 -2.14 -39.59 4.21
C ALA A 15 -3.20 -38.48 4.17
N SER A 16 -4.32 -38.66 4.87
CA SER A 16 -5.42 -37.67 4.87
C SER A 16 -5.26 -36.54 5.91
N ALA A 17 -4.25 -36.61 6.77
CA ALA A 17 -4.04 -35.62 7.84
C ALA A 17 -3.13 -34.44 7.40
N PHE A 18 -2.56 -34.50 6.20
CA PHE A 18 -1.74 -33.44 5.63
C PHE A 18 -2.41 -32.70 4.47
N ALA A 19 -3.73 -32.71 4.38
CA ALA A 19 -4.47 -31.71 3.63
C ALA A 19 -4.33 -30.40 4.40
N GLY A 20 -3.17 -29.74 4.20
CA GLY A 20 -2.81 -28.52 4.87
C GLY A 20 -3.88 -27.47 4.65
N GLU A 21 -4.26 -26.80 5.70
CA GLU A 21 -4.81 -25.46 5.66
C GLU A 21 -3.84 -24.61 4.83
N GLU A 22 -4.07 -24.52 3.52
CA GLU A 22 -3.65 -23.36 2.77
C GLU A 22 -4.42 -22.18 3.39
N SER A 23 -3.83 -21.60 4.42
CA SER A 23 -4.15 -20.25 4.87
C SER A 23 -3.83 -19.34 3.67
N LYS A 24 -4.78 -19.25 2.76
CA LYS A 24 -4.80 -18.26 1.71
C LYS A 24 -5.01 -16.94 2.44
N SER A 25 -3.90 -16.32 2.87
CA SER A 25 -3.90 -14.91 3.27
C SER A 25 -4.32 -14.15 2.03
N ALA A 26 -5.63 -14.00 1.86
CA ALA A 26 -6.19 -13.22 0.77
C ALA A 26 -5.68 -11.79 0.98
N TYR A 27 -5.07 -11.20 -0.06
CA TYR A 27 -4.68 -9.81 -0.07
C TYR A 27 -5.91 -8.94 0.26
N ASP A 28 -5.81 -8.20 1.37
CA ASP A 28 -6.81 -7.22 1.80
C ASP A 28 -6.23 -5.82 1.51
N PRO A 29 -6.77 -5.11 0.52
CA PRO A 29 -6.29 -3.80 0.13
C PRO A 29 -6.43 -2.75 1.25
N ASP A 30 -7.50 -2.81 2.03
CA ASP A 30 -7.74 -1.87 3.12
C ASP A 30 -6.77 -2.11 4.29
N GLN A 31 -6.53 -3.37 4.63
CA GLN A 31 -5.54 -3.74 5.63
C GLN A 31 -4.12 -3.34 5.17
N PHE A 32 -3.78 -3.61 3.93
CA PHE A 32 -2.48 -3.21 3.37
C PHE A 32 -2.29 -1.70 3.46
N PHE A 33 -3.28 -0.91 3.04
CA PHE A 33 -3.21 0.54 3.13
C PHE A 33 -3.03 1.00 4.57
N ARG A 34 -3.87 0.55 5.50
CA ARG A 34 -3.83 0.99 6.90
C ARG A 34 -2.55 0.57 7.62
N ALA A 35 -2.04 -0.62 7.34
CA ALA A 35 -0.86 -1.16 8.02
C ALA A 35 0.47 -0.69 7.43
N GLN A 36 0.55 -0.45 6.11
CA GLN A 36 1.80 -0.19 5.43
C GLN A 36 1.90 1.22 4.84
N ILE A 37 0.83 1.73 4.25
CA ILE A 37 0.87 3.00 3.50
C ILE A 37 0.55 4.19 4.39
N LEU A 38 -0.53 4.12 5.15
CA LEU A 38 -0.98 5.22 6.01
C LEU A 38 0.10 5.71 7.00
N PRO A 39 0.86 4.84 7.69
CA PRO A 39 1.94 5.29 8.58
C PRO A 39 3.04 6.08 7.85
N ILE A 40 3.36 5.71 6.59
CA ILE A 40 4.34 6.45 5.78
C ILE A 40 3.78 7.84 5.45
N LEU A 41 2.55 7.93 4.95
CA LEU A 41 1.92 9.20 4.63
C LEU A 41 1.87 10.13 5.86
N GLN A 42 1.46 9.61 7.01
CA GLN A 42 1.37 10.37 8.27
C GLN A 42 2.73 10.90 8.73
N SER A 43 3.76 10.05 8.71
CA SER A 43 5.07 10.42 9.25
C SER A 43 5.94 11.23 8.28
N ARG A 44 5.72 11.11 6.98
CA ARG A 44 6.60 11.70 5.95
C ARG A 44 5.96 12.85 5.17
N CYS A 45 4.64 12.87 5.05
CA CYS A 45 3.93 13.75 4.12
C CYS A 45 2.98 14.74 4.81
N TYR A 46 2.29 14.35 5.88
CA TYR A 46 1.21 15.14 6.47
C TYR A 46 1.66 16.48 7.04
N LYS A 47 2.91 16.62 7.43
CA LYS A 47 3.43 17.90 7.92
C LYS A 47 3.23 19.05 6.92
N CYS A 48 3.32 18.74 5.62
CA CYS A 48 3.20 19.72 4.54
C CYS A 48 1.99 19.49 3.63
N HIS A 49 1.31 18.34 3.73
CA HIS A 49 0.23 17.94 2.83
C HIS A 49 -0.99 17.40 3.58
N SER A 50 -1.43 18.09 4.63
CA SER A 50 -2.65 17.74 5.37
C SER A 50 -3.40 18.95 5.87
N ARG A 51 -4.72 18.79 6.07
CA ARG A 51 -5.58 19.84 6.60
C ARG A 51 -5.24 20.26 8.04
N GLU A 52 -4.62 19.35 8.81
CA GLU A 52 -4.23 19.62 10.20
C GLU A 52 -2.93 20.42 10.32
N HIS A 53 -2.13 20.50 9.25
CA HIS A 53 -0.84 21.16 9.24
C HIS A 53 -0.77 22.20 8.11
N GLU A 54 0.07 21.93 7.11
CA GLU A 54 0.27 22.80 5.96
C GLU A 54 -0.30 22.16 4.70
N VAL A 55 -0.67 22.99 3.72
CA VAL A 55 -1.19 22.53 2.42
C VAL A 55 -0.31 23.12 1.33
N GLU A 56 0.93 22.65 1.29
CA GLU A 56 1.89 23.10 0.27
C GLU A 56 1.49 22.57 -1.11
N GLY A 57 1.61 23.44 -2.14
CA GLY A 57 1.24 23.12 -3.51
C GLY A 57 -0.24 22.77 -3.69
N GLU A 58 -1.10 23.23 -2.78
CA GLU A 58 -2.54 22.91 -2.75
C GLU A 58 -2.85 21.40 -2.66
N LEU A 59 -1.84 20.57 -2.38
CA LEU A 59 -1.95 19.12 -2.35
C LEU A 59 -2.30 18.61 -0.95
N LEU A 60 -3.35 17.81 -0.87
CA LEU A 60 -3.74 17.06 0.32
C LEU A 60 -3.47 15.58 0.12
N LEU A 61 -2.75 14.97 1.08
CA LEU A 61 -2.49 13.53 1.12
C LEU A 61 -3.18 12.83 2.29
N ASP A 62 -3.99 13.58 3.06
CA ASP A 62 -4.73 13.10 4.22
C ASP A 62 -6.09 12.49 3.87
N SER A 63 -6.46 12.44 2.61
CA SER A 63 -7.67 11.80 2.10
C SER A 63 -7.48 11.23 0.69
N LYS A 64 -8.34 10.29 0.31
CA LYS A 64 -8.38 9.75 -1.06
C LYS A 64 -8.68 10.86 -2.06
N VAL A 65 -9.75 11.61 -1.85
CA VAL A 65 -10.14 12.71 -2.74
C VAL A 65 -9.03 13.77 -2.82
N GLY A 66 -8.27 13.99 -1.75
CA GLY A 66 -7.15 14.92 -1.74
C GLY A 66 -6.10 14.59 -2.80
N TRP A 67 -5.60 13.36 -2.84
CA TRP A 67 -4.61 13.00 -3.85
C TRP A 67 -5.21 12.73 -5.24
N GLU A 68 -6.49 12.34 -5.33
CA GLU A 68 -7.21 12.20 -6.61
C GLU A 68 -7.45 13.56 -7.28
N THR A 69 -7.85 14.57 -6.50
CA THR A 69 -7.97 15.95 -6.98
C THR A 69 -6.59 16.52 -7.30
N GLY A 70 -5.63 16.24 -6.43
CA GLY A 70 -4.27 16.74 -6.50
C GLY A 70 -4.15 18.20 -6.11
N GLY A 71 -3.01 18.78 -6.40
CA GLY A 71 -2.69 20.17 -6.18
C GLY A 71 -2.52 20.95 -7.47
N GLU A 72 -1.65 21.97 -7.46
CA GLU A 72 -1.36 22.85 -8.61
C GLU A 72 -0.99 22.08 -9.89
N ASN A 73 -0.39 20.90 -9.76
CA ASN A 73 0.03 20.06 -10.87
C ASN A 73 -0.95 18.91 -11.21
N GLY A 74 -2.16 18.95 -10.66
CA GLY A 74 -3.16 17.90 -10.85
C GLY A 74 -2.99 16.69 -9.92
N PRO A 75 -3.61 15.54 -10.23
CA PRO A 75 -3.61 14.34 -9.40
C PRO A 75 -2.21 13.89 -9.00
N ALA A 76 -2.00 13.62 -7.70
CA ALA A 76 -0.70 13.19 -7.19
C ALA A 76 -0.38 11.72 -7.51
N VAL A 77 -1.41 10.90 -7.67
CA VAL A 77 -1.30 9.48 -7.96
C VAL A 77 -2.15 9.13 -9.17
N LYS A 78 -1.56 8.36 -10.07
CA LYS A 78 -2.26 7.72 -11.18
C LYS A 78 -2.28 6.21 -10.92
N PRO A 79 -3.41 5.65 -10.48
CA PRO A 79 -3.50 4.24 -10.12
C PRO A 79 -2.98 3.32 -11.21
N GLY A 80 -2.10 2.39 -10.85
CA GLY A 80 -1.48 1.43 -11.77
C GLY A 80 -0.31 1.99 -12.62
N ASP A 81 0.00 3.28 -12.53
CA ASP A 81 0.98 3.93 -13.39
C ASP A 81 2.07 4.67 -12.58
N LEU A 82 3.18 4.01 -12.32
CA LEU A 82 4.31 4.60 -11.59
C LEU A 82 4.96 5.75 -12.36
N LYS A 83 5.03 5.62 -13.68
CA LYS A 83 5.73 6.59 -14.54
C LYS A 83 5.04 7.94 -14.54
N ASN A 84 3.71 7.94 -14.53
CA ASN A 84 2.91 9.16 -14.60
C ASN A 84 2.25 9.54 -13.27
N SER A 85 2.72 8.98 -12.15
CA SER A 85 2.33 9.38 -10.79
C SER A 85 3.32 10.39 -10.23
N PRO A 86 2.97 11.68 -10.09
CA PRO A 86 3.86 12.72 -9.57
C PRO A 86 4.41 12.37 -8.18
N LEU A 87 3.61 11.78 -7.30
CA LEU A 87 4.06 11.29 -6.00
C LEU A 87 5.28 10.35 -6.13
N ILE A 88 5.23 9.40 -7.05
CA ILE A 88 6.31 8.42 -7.23
C ILE A 88 7.57 9.08 -7.78
N GLN A 89 7.42 10.00 -8.72
CA GLN A 89 8.57 10.74 -9.25
C GLN A 89 9.23 11.58 -8.16
N ALA A 90 8.43 12.25 -7.34
CA ALA A 90 8.91 13.09 -6.24
C ALA A 90 9.68 12.28 -5.17
N ILE A 91 9.13 11.15 -4.72
CA ILE A 91 9.79 10.32 -3.69
C ILE A 91 11.04 9.59 -4.19
N ARG A 92 11.14 9.38 -5.50
CA ARG A 92 12.35 8.85 -6.15
C ARG A 92 13.47 9.88 -6.23
N HIS A 93 13.18 11.16 -5.99
CA HIS A 93 14.12 12.26 -6.16
C HIS A 93 14.71 12.30 -7.57
N LEU A 94 13.87 12.13 -8.60
CA LEU A 94 14.32 12.18 -10.01
C LEU A 94 14.69 13.59 -10.45
N ASP A 95 14.06 14.59 -9.83
CA ASP A 95 14.29 16.00 -10.04
C ASP A 95 14.41 16.69 -8.68
N SER A 96 15.46 17.49 -8.49
CA SER A 96 15.73 18.18 -7.24
C SER A 96 14.65 19.18 -6.84
N ASP A 97 14.01 19.82 -7.82
CA ASP A 97 13.04 20.88 -7.59
C ASP A 97 11.68 20.35 -7.14
N SER A 98 11.37 19.09 -7.48
CA SER A 98 10.16 18.40 -7.11
C SER A 98 10.36 17.27 -6.10
N ALA A 99 11.59 17.07 -5.61
CA ALA A 99 11.93 16.00 -4.68
C ALA A 99 11.16 16.10 -3.35
N MET A 100 10.53 14.98 -2.92
CA MET A 100 9.78 14.88 -1.67
C MET A 100 10.20 13.63 -0.88
N PRO A 101 10.36 13.73 0.45
CA PRO A 101 10.52 14.97 1.22
C PRO A 101 11.75 15.76 0.78
N PRO A 102 11.72 17.11 0.86
CA PRO A 102 12.79 17.93 0.23
C PRO A 102 14.18 17.73 0.84
N LYS A 103 14.26 17.46 2.15
CA LYS A 103 15.55 17.42 2.88
C LYS A 103 16.18 16.01 2.92
N LYS A 104 15.37 14.95 2.86
CA LYS A 104 15.86 13.58 3.01
C LYS A 104 14.96 12.60 2.27
N LYS A 105 15.56 11.88 1.33
CA LYS A 105 14.89 10.80 0.61
C LYS A 105 14.36 9.74 1.57
N LEU A 106 13.22 9.14 1.24
CA LEU A 106 12.65 8.03 1.99
C LEU A 106 13.58 6.80 1.98
N PRO A 107 13.53 5.96 3.02
CA PRO A 107 14.15 4.64 2.96
C PRO A 107 13.66 3.83 1.75
N PRO A 108 14.52 3.00 1.14
CA PRO A 108 14.14 2.21 -0.04
C PRO A 108 12.89 1.36 0.17
N ILE A 109 12.68 0.82 1.37
CA ILE A 109 11.50 0.01 1.69
C ILE A 109 10.21 0.84 1.67
N GLU A 110 10.23 2.08 2.15
CA GLU A 110 9.07 2.96 2.12
C GLU A 110 8.71 3.36 0.67
N ILE A 111 9.73 3.61 -0.17
CA ILE A 111 9.53 3.85 -1.60
C ILE A 111 8.90 2.63 -2.25
N ALA A 112 9.43 1.43 -2.02
CA ALA A 112 8.90 0.19 -2.59
C ALA A 112 7.45 -0.09 -2.17
N LEU A 113 7.08 0.22 -0.92
CA LEU A 113 5.71 0.08 -0.43
C LEU A 113 4.76 1.04 -1.14
N LEU A 114 5.14 2.31 -1.30
CA LEU A 114 4.33 3.30 -2.03
C LEU A 114 4.21 2.96 -3.52
N GLU A 115 5.27 2.47 -4.15
CA GLU A 115 5.23 1.97 -5.53
C GLU A 115 4.29 0.76 -5.66
N THR A 116 4.38 -0.19 -4.75
CA THR A 116 3.48 -1.35 -4.71
C THR A 116 2.03 -0.92 -4.56
N TRP A 117 1.76 0.02 -3.67
CA TRP A 117 0.43 0.57 -3.48
C TRP A 117 -0.14 1.17 -4.77
N VAL A 118 0.64 1.99 -5.46
CA VAL A 118 0.23 2.58 -6.74
C VAL A 118 -0.02 1.52 -7.81
N LEU A 119 0.88 0.52 -7.93
CA LEU A 119 0.73 -0.59 -8.89
C LEU A 119 -0.53 -1.41 -8.64
N LEU A 120 -0.92 -1.60 -7.38
CA LEU A 120 -2.15 -2.31 -6.99
C LEU A 120 -3.42 -1.47 -7.18
N GLY A 121 -3.33 -0.31 -7.82
CA GLY A 121 -4.47 0.56 -8.10
C GLY A 121 -4.73 1.62 -7.04
N ALA A 122 -3.78 1.86 -6.15
CA ALA A 122 -3.85 2.85 -5.07
C ALA A 122 -5.10 2.71 -4.19
N PRO A 123 -5.43 1.52 -3.66
CA PRO A 123 -6.58 1.33 -2.80
C PRO A 123 -6.43 2.20 -1.53
N ASP A 124 -7.44 2.99 -1.24
CA ASP A 124 -7.47 3.90 -0.10
C ASP A 124 -8.86 3.92 0.51
N PRO A 125 -9.04 3.34 1.71
CA PRO A 125 -10.33 3.28 2.37
C PRO A 125 -10.73 4.55 3.10
N ARG A 126 -9.89 5.61 3.08
CA ARG A 126 -10.21 6.85 3.78
C ARG A 126 -11.35 7.57 3.08
N MET A 127 -12.43 7.72 3.79
CA MET A 127 -13.54 8.56 3.35
C MET A 127 -13.21 10.04 3.57
N GLU A 128 -13.85 10.93 2.80
CA GLU A 128 -13.78 12.37 3.07
C GLU A 128 -14.14 12.62 4.54
N PRO A 129 -13.36 13.46 5.24
CA PRO A 129 -13.81 13.96 6.54
C PRO A 129 -15.14 14.66 6.33
N SER A 130 -16.16 14.28 7.11
CA SER A 130 -17.45 14.95 7.07
C SER A 130 -17.20 16.45 7.26
N ARG A 131 -17.63 17.26 6.31
CA ARG A 131 -17.61 18.72 6.48
C ARG A 131 -18.49 19.06 7.70
N LYS A 132 -17.84 19.48 8.76
CA LYS A 132 -18.54 20.09 9.89
C LYS A 132 -18.91 21.51 9.54
#